data_807a5fe4b4e8d5105cd12d398132dc36
#
_entry.id   807a5fe4b4e8d5105cd12d398132dc36
#
_cell.length_a   1.000
_cell.length_b   1.000
_cell.length_c   1.000
_cell.angle_alpha   90.00
_cell.angle_beta   90.00
_cell.angle_gamma   90.00
#
_symmetry.space_group_name_H-M   'P 1'
#
loop_
_entity.id
_entity.type
_entity.pdbx_description
1 polymer ?
#
loop_
_entity_poly.entity_id
_entity_poly.type
_entity_poly.pdbx_seq_one_letter_code
_entity_poly.pdbx_strand_id
1 'polypeptide(L)'
;MKKAALLIFLALSTLSANAQMKESEKLGKAIEYFGGEKYHEALILFQGLAKKYRLNPRFYAYMGVCYYKEQDYPHAAEVLDSIIPHIEPFPPHERGVCYYSCAESHFLLGDYPTALSYYEMTLPVAYDREKGDIYYRMGCCGMMMQSDSIQIENFRLAQTWFEKADMSIPETRARRKQTEVMLRALLVTHGLSGTDMTGKETRNNQDQNADKQSGDVDKKE
;
A
#
# COMPACT_ATOMS: atom_id res chain seq x y z
N MET A 1 -9.93 -15.12 -63.80
CA MET A 1 -10.56 -14.39 -62.70
C MET A 1 -10.66 -15.24 -61.41
N LYS A 2 -11.14 -16.49 -61.44
CA LYS A 2 -11.31 -17.34 -60.23
C LYS A 2 -9.99 -17.63 -59.48
N LYS A 3 -8.85 -17.81 -60.18
CA LYS A 3 -7.53 -18.06 -59.53
C LYS A 3 -6.96 -16.83 -58.84
N ALA A 4 -7.20 -15.59 -59.38
CA ALA A 4 -6.76 -14.36 -58.70
C ALA A 4 -7.58 -14.07 -57.43
N ALA A 5 -8.87 -14.32 -57.44
CA ALA A 5 -9.71 -14.17 -56.25
C ALA A 5 -9.31 -15.14 -55.12
N LEU A 6 -8.94 -16.37 -55.46
CA LEU A 6 -8.48 -17.37 -54.47
C LEU A 6 -7.14 -16.97 -53.84
N LEU A 7 -6.18 -16.43 -54.63
CA LEU A 7 -4.89 -15.95 -54.10
C LEU A 7 -5.06 -14.74 -53.19
N ILE A 8 -5.97 -13.82 -53.50
CA ILE A 8 -6.30 -12.66 -52.65
C ILE A 8 -6.93 -13.12 -51.34
N PHE A 9 -7.82 -14.11 -51.38
CA PHE A 9 -8.47 -14.67 -50.17
C PHE A 9 -7.45 -15.39 -49.27
N LEU A 10 -6.51 -16.15 -49.85
CA LEU A 10 -5.40 -16.80 -49.12
C LEU A 10 -4.45 -15.78 -48.50
N ALA A 11 -4.12 -14.70 -49.19
CA ALA A 11 -3.26 -13.62 -48.68
C ALA A 11 -3.94 -12.84 -47.52
N LEU A 12 -5.24 -12.58 -47.62
CA LEU A 12 -6.00 -11.95 -46.56
C LEU A 12 -6.13 -12.81 -45.32
N SER A 13 -6.32 -14.14 -45.47
CA SER A 13 -6.39 -15.06 -44.33
C SER A 13 -5.05 -15.20 -43.60
N THR A 14 -3.92 -15.19 -44.30
CA THR A 14 -2.59 -15.20 -43.68
C THR A 14 -2.24 -13.89 -42.97
N LEU A 15 -2.69 -12.74 -43.47
CA LEU A 15 -2.54 -11.46 -42.78
C LEU A 15 -3.33 -11.44 -41.47
N SER A 16 -4.55 -11.97 -41.45
CA SER A 16 -5.38 -12.02 -40.25
C SER A 16 -4.80 -12.94 -39.17
N ALA A 17 -4.25 -14.11 -39.56
CA ALA A 17 -3.59 -15.05 -38.66
C ALA A 17 -2.32 -14.45 -38.03
N ASN A 18 -1.52 -13.73 -38.81
CA ASN A 18 -0.33 -13.04 -38.31
C ASN A 18 -0.67 -11.85 -37.38
N ALA A 19 -1.80 -11.16 -37.61
CA ALA A 19 -2.25 -10.10 -36.73
C ALA A 19 -2.71 -10.67 -35.37
N GLN A 20 -3.36 -11.81 -35.35
CA GLN A 20 -3.87 -12.44 -34.15
C GLN A 20 -2.73 -13.04 -33.30
N MET A 21 -1.70 -13.62 -33.89
CA MET A 21 -0.48 -14.05 -33.22
C MET A 21 0.27 -12.87 -32.57
N LYS A 22 0.33 -11.72 -33.22
CA LYS A 22 0.95 -10.51 -32.65
C LYS A 22 0.29 -10.01 -31.38
N GLU A 23 -1.01 -10.15 -31.17
CA GLU A 23 -1.67 -9.63 -29.98
C GLU A 23 -1.44 -10.54 -28.75
N SER A 24 -1.38 -11.86 -28.92
CA SER A 24 -0.99 -12.78 -27.84
C SER A 24 0.48 -12.63 -27.45
N GLU A 25 1.37 -12.37 -28.41
CA GLU A 25 2.76 -12.05 -28.16
C GLU A 25 2.91 -10.73 -27.39
N LYS A 26 2.12 -9.70 -27.71
CA LYS A 26 2.11 -8.43 -26.96
C LYS A 26 1.69 -8.62 -25.52
N LEU A 27 0.69 -9.45 -25.25
CA LEU A 27 0.30 -9.76 -23.87
C LEU A 27 1.40 -10.48 -23.11
N GLY A 28 2.05 -11.47 -23.74
CA GLY A 28 3.20 -12.16 -23.16
C GLY A 28 4.35 -11.20 -22.82
N LYS A 29 4.69 -10.29 -23.75
CA LYS A 29 5.70 -9.25 -23.50
C LYS A 29 5.31 -8.27 -22.42
N ALA A 30 4.04 -7.87 -22.36
CA ALA A 30 3.57 -6.97 -21.30
C ALA A 30 3.76 -7.60 -19.90
N ILE A 31 3.46 -8.89 -19.76
CA ILE A 31 3.67 -9.65 -18.53
C ILE A 31 5.17 -9.79 -18.23
N GLU A 32 5.99 -10.08 -19.23
CA GLU A 32 7.45 -10.18 -19.10
C GLU A 32 8.06 -8.85 -18.64
N TYR A 33 7.65 -7.73 -19.25
CA TYR A 33 8.11 -6.40 -18.88
C TYR A 33 7.66 -6.02 -17.46
N PHE A 34 6.42 -6.34 -17.09
CA PHE A 34 5.93 -6.13 -15.72
C PHE A 34 6.76 -6.91 -14.70
N GLY A 35 7.00 -8.20 -14.95
CA GLY A 35 7.83 -9.05 -14.08
C GLY A 35 9.30 -8.64 -14.03
N GLY A 36 9.81 -7.99 -15.09
CA GLY A 36 11.14 -7.41 -15.18
C GLY A 36 11.22 -5.94 -14.71
N GLU A 37 10.19 -5.42 -14.04
CA GLU A 37 10.10 -4.05 -13.52
C GLU A 37 10.23 -2.95 -14.59
N LYS A 38 10.01 -3.30 -15.87
CA LYS A 38 9.93 -2.36 -16.98
C LYS A 38 8.53 -1.83 -17.11
N TYR A 39 8.12 -1.02 -16.13
CA TYR A 39 6.73 -0.63 -15.95
C TYR A 39 6.21 0.25 -17.09
N HIS A 40 7.04 1.11 -17.64
CA HIS A 40 6.71 1.95 -18.78
C HIS A 40 6.33 1.13 -20.03
N GLU A 41 7.20 0.19 -20.41
CA GLU A 41 6.99 -0.66 -21.57
C GLU A 41 5.79 -1.60 -21.38
N ALA A 42 5.61 -2.13 -20.15
CA ALA A 42 4.45 -2.94 -19.79
C ALA A 42 3.15 -2.14 -19.95
N LEU A 43 3.13 -0.92 -19.44
CA LEU A 43 1.95 -0.03 -19.47
C LEU A 43 1.53 0.28 -20.89
N ILE A 44 2.46 0.65 -21.79
CA ILE A 44 2.16 0.92 -23.20
C ILE A 44 1.48 -0.28 -23.87
N LEU A 45 1.98 -1.49 -23.60
CA LEU A 45 1.41 -2.71 -24.19
C LEU A 45 0.04 -3.05 -23.62
N PHE A 46 -0.13 -2.96 -22.28
CA PHE A 46 -1.44 -3.20 -21.64
C PHE A 46 -2.48 -2.18 -22.10
N GLN A 47 -2.14 -0.88 -22.16
CA GLN A 47 -3.04 0.15 -22.68
C GLN A 47 -3.46 -0.13 -24.14
N GLY A 48 -2.48 -0.51 -24.98
CA GLY A 48 -2.76 -0.86 -26.37
C GLY A 48 -3.71 -2.05 -26.51
N LEU A 49 -3.59 -3.04 -25.62
CA LEU A 49 -4.48 -4.20 -25.58
C LEU A 49 -5.86 -3.83 -25.01
N ALA A 50 -5.93 -3.06 -23.93
CA ALA A 50 -7.16 -2.66 -23.28
C ALA A 50 -8.08 -1.81 -24.18
N LYS A 51 -7.51 -1.06 -25.13
CA LYS A 51 -8.29 -0.31 -26.16
C LYS A 51 -9.05 -1.21 -27.13
N LYS A 52 -8.59 -2.46 -27.29
CA LYS A 52 -9.16 -3.41 -28.27
C LYS A 52 -9.93 -4.54 -27.62
N TYR A 53 -9.57 -4.92 -26.42
CA TYR A 53 -10.07 -6.11 -25.74
C TYR A 53 -10.44 -5.79 -24.29
N ARG A 54 -11.46 -6.51 -23.79
CA ARG A 54 -11.71 -6.59 -22.35
C ARG A 54 -10.68 -7.52 -21.74
N LEU A 55 -9.72 -6.97 -21.00
CA LEU A 55 -8.68 -7.74 -20.35
C LEU A 55 -9.21 -8.44 -19.08
N ASN A 56 -8.47 -9.47 -18.63
CA ASN A 56 -8.69 -10.07 -17.33
C ASN A 56 -8.42 -9.03 -16.22
N PRO A 57 -9.17 -9.03 -15.11
CA PRO A 57 -8.96 -8.15 -13.95
C PRO A 57 -7.51 -8.05 -13.50
N ARG A 58 -6.74 -9.15 -13.55
CA ARG A 58 -5.32 -9.16 -13.19
C ARG A 58 -4.47 -8.21 -14.03
N PHE A 59 -4.76 -8.07 -15.32
CA PHE A 59 -3.98 -7.16 -16.19
C PHE A 59 -4.34 -5.69 -15.95
N TYR A 60 -5.57 -5.39 -15.54
CA TYR A 60 -5.91 -4.05 -15.06
C TYR A 60 -5.21 -3.74 -13.73
N ALA A 61 -5.11 -4.71 -12.81
CA ALA A 61 -4.33 -4.54 -11.58
C ALA A 61 -2.84 -4.24 -11.89
N TYR A 62 -2.25 -4.97 -12.85
CA TYR A 62 -0.88 -4.69 -13.31
C TYR A 62 -0.74 -3.31 -13.94
N MET A 63 -1.74 -2.86 -14.71
CA MET A 63 -1.75 -1.49 -15.25
C MET A 63 -1.77 -0.44 -14.15
N GLY A 64 -2.61 -0.63 -13.12
CA GLY A 64 -2.67 0.28 -11.97
C GLY A 64 -1.34 0.35 -11.23
N VAL A 65 -0.66 -0.79 -11.01
CA VAL A 65 0.69 -0.83 -10.43
C VAL A 65 1.70 -0.14 -11.35
N CYS A 66 1.63 -0.34 -12.68
CA CYS A 66 2.49 0.36 -13.62
C CYS A 66 2.31 1.88 -13.54
N TYR A 67 1.07 2.38 -13.54
CA TYR A 67 0.79 3.80 -13.37
C TYR A 67 1.41 4.36 -12.08
N TYR A 68 1.25 3.63 -10.95
CA TYR A 68 1.88 4.03 -9.68
C TYR A 68 3.41 4.12 -9.80
N LYS A 69 4.05 3.12 -10.42
CA LYS A 69 5.51 3.07 -10.60
C LYS A 69 6.02 4.17 -11.55
N GLU A 70 5.21 4.55 -12.54
CA GLU A 70 5.46 5.68 -13.45
C GLU A 70 5.06 7.05 -12.85
N GLN A 71 4.65 7.07 -11.57
CA GLN A 71 4.23 8.27 -10.83
C GLN A 71 2.98 8.96 -11.39
N ASP A 72 2.19 8.26 -12.19
CA ASP A 72 0.89 8.71 -12.65
C ASP A 72 -0.18 8.30 -11.62
N TYR A 73 -0.16 8.97 -10.47
CA TYR A 73 -0.99 8.64 -9.32
C TYR A 73 -2.50 8.77 -9.56
N PRO A 74 -2.97 9.78 -10.34
CA PRO A 74 -4.39 9.86 -10.65
C PRO A 74 -4.93 8.62 -11.39
N HIS A 75 -4.24 8.18 -12.45
CA HIS A 75 -4.66 6.97 -13.17
C HIS A 75 -4.41 5.69 -12.36
N ALA A 76 -3.36 5.66 -11.52
CA ALA A 76 -3.12 4.53 -10.62
C ALA A 76 -4.29 4.36 -9.64
N ALA A 77 -4.72 5.43 -8.97
CA ALA A 77 -5.86 5.41 -8.05
C ALA A 77 -7.14 4.99 -8.77
N GLU A 78 -7.48 5.64 -9.90
CA GLU A 78 -8.69 5.32 -10.69
C GLU A 78 -8.76 3.83 -11.06
N VAL A 79 -7.68 3.29 -11.63
CA VAL A 79 -7.65 1.90 -12.08
C VAL A 79 -7.68 0.93 -10.90
N LEU A 80 -6.89 1.18 -9.84
CA LEU A 80 -6.82 0.31 -8.67
C LEU A 80 -8.12 0.33 -7.88
N ASP A 81 -8.74 1.48 -7.65
CA ASP A 81 -10.07 1.58 -7.00
C ASP A 81 -11.11 0.75 -7.74
N SER A 82 -11.09 0.79 -9.07
CA SER A 82 -12.04 0.04 -9.89
C SER A 82 -11.83 -1.47 -9.82
N ILE A 83 -10.60 -1.94 -9.63
CA ILE A 83 -10.26 -3.36 -9.71
C ILE A 83 -10.16 -4.05 -8.34
N ILE A 84 -9.84 -3.33 -7.28
CA ILE A 84 -9.67 -3.89 -5.93
C ILE A 84 -10.88 -4.73 -5.46
N PRO A 85 -12.15 -4.38 -5.74
CA PRO A 85 -13.28 -5.23 -5.41
C PRO A 85 -13.28 -6.61 -6.10
N HIS A 86 -12.43 -6.81 -7.10
CA HIS A 86 -12.38 -8.02 -7.94
C HIS A 86 -11.10 -8.83 -7.79
N ILE A 87 -10.18 -8.46 -6.87
CA ILE A 87 -8.89 -9.14 -6.70
C ILE A 87 -8.87 -10.17 -5.55
N GLU A 88 -10.00 -10.41 -4.90
CA GLU A 88 -10.08 -11.41 -3.83
C GLU A 88 -9.51 -12.78 -4.23
N PRO A 89 -9.69 -13.28 -5.47
CA PRO A 89 -9.10 -14.55 -5.91
C PRO A 89 -7.57 -14.50 -6.13
N PHE A 90 -6.92 -13.36 -6.02
CA PHE A 90 -5.47 -13.26 -6.24
C PHE A 90 -4.70 -13.74 -5.00
N PRO A 91 -3.45 -14.22 -5.18
CA PRO A 91 -2.59 -14.54 -4.05
C PRO A 91 -2.46 -13.37 -3.06
N PRO A 92 -2.35 -13.64 -1.74
CA PRO A 92 -2.32 -12.57 -0.72
C PRO A 92 -1.29 -11.47 -1.00
N HIS A 93 -0.06 -11.85 -1.33
CA HIS A 93 0.99 -10.86 -1.61
C HIS A 93 0.69 -10.01 -2.87
N GLU A 94 0.11 -10.60 -3.92
CA GLU A 94 -0.29 -9.86 -5.12
C GLU A 94 -1.38 -8.84 -4.81
N ARG A 95 -2.34 -9.19 -3.93
CA ARG A 95 -3.33 -8.24 -3.41
C ARG A 95 -2.66 -7.12 -2.61
N GLY A 96 -1.68 -7.49 -1.76
CA GLY A 96 -0.91 -6.53 -0.97
C GLY A 96 -0.22 -5.48 -1.83
N VAL A 97 0.38 -5.88 -2.96
CA VAL A 97 0.97 -4.93 -3.92
C VAL A 97 -0.08 -3.97 -4.48
N CYS A 98 -1.28 -4.47 -4.82
CA CYS A 98 -2.36 -3.60 -5.32
C CYS A 98 -2.84 -2.62 -4.25
N TYR A 99 -3.12 -3.10 -3.03
CA TYR A 99 -3.56 -2.26 -1.92
C TYR A 99 -2.52 -1.19 -1.58
N TYR A 100 -1.25 -1.58 -1.46
CA TYR A 100 -0.16 -0.66 -1.16
C TYR A 100 0.02 0.40 -2.25
N SER A 101 0.00 0.00 -3.52
CA SER A 101 0.12 0.95 -4.65
C SER A 101 -1.06 1.93 -4.70
N CYS A 102 -2.27 1.46 -4.37
CA CYS A 102 -3.46 2.30 -4.26
C CYS A 102 -3.33 3.29 -3.09
N ALA A 103 -2.92 2.79 -1.90
CA ALA A 103 -2.68 3.60 -0.72
C ALA A 103 -1.65 4.72 -0.98
N GLU A 104 -0.51 4.37 -1.57
CA GLU A 104 0.53 5.36 -1.93
C GLU A 104 0.01 6.39 -2.94
N SER A 105 -0.79 5.95 -3.93
CA SER A 105 -1.38 6.87 -4.91
C SER A 105 -2.31 7.88 -4.25
N HIS A 106 -3.24 7.44 -3.39
CA HIS A 106 -4.11 8.33 -2.63
C HIS A 106 -3.34 9.23 -1.67
N PHE A 107 -2.30 8.69 -0.99
CA PHE A 107 -1.44 9.49 -0.12
C PHE A 107 -0.78 10.66 -0.88
N LEU A 108 -0.23 10.39 -2.07
CA LEU A 108 0.45 11.38 -2.89
C LEU A 108 -0.52 12.36 -3.57
N LEU A 109 -1.79 11.98 -3.70
CA LEU A 109 -2.89 12.86 -4.12
C LEU A 109 -3.48 13.69 -2.97
N GLY A 110 -3.07 13.43 -1.72
CA GLY A 110 -3.56 14.15 -0.53
C GLY A 110 -4.85 13.58 0.07
N ASP A 111 -5.36 12.46 -0.44
CA ASP A 111 -6.51 11.74 0.14
C ASP A 111 -6.05 10.76 1.21
N TYR A 112 -5.67 11.30 2.36
CA TYR A 112 -5.09 10.54 3.47
C TYR A 112 -6.08 9.57 4.15
N PRO A 113 -7.38 9.87 4.28
CA PRO A 113 -8.34 8.91 4.81
C PRO A 113 -8.47 7.64 3.95
N THR A 114 -8.55 7.80 2.63
CA THR A 114 -8.60 6.68 1.70
C THR A 114 -7.28 5.91 1.69
N ALA A 115 -6.14 6.63 1.69
CA ALA A 115 -4.82 6.01 1.79
C ALA A 115 -4.70 5.15 3.05
N LEU A 116 -5.14 5.66 4.22
CA LEU A 116 -5.11 4.92 5.49
C LEU A 116 -5.89 3.61 5.38
N SER A 117 -7.11 3.65 4.83
CA SER A 117 -7.94 2.45 4.64
C SER A 117 -7.26 1.39 3.78
N TYR A 118 -6.58 1.78 2.69
CA TYR A 118 -5.84 0.84 1.85
C TYR A 118 -4.56 0.30 2.51
N TYR A 119 -3.86 1.10 3.33
CA TYR A 119 -2.77 0.58 4.15
C TYR A 119 -3.25 -0.46 5.16
N GLU A 120 -4.40 -0.24 5.81
CA GLU A 120 -5.03 -1.22 6.71
C GLU A 120 -5.37 -2.52 5.97
N MET A 121 -5.88 -2.46 4.74
CA MET A 121 -6.12 -3.63 3.90
C MET A 121 -4.82 -4.36 3.50
N THR A 122 -3.70 -3.66 3.46
CA THR A 122 -2.39 -4.25 3.12
C THR A 122 -1.84 -5.11 4.25
N LEU A 123 -2.01 -4.72 5.51
CA LEU A 123 -1.39 -5.36 6.69
C LEU A 123 -1.62 -6.88 6.79
N PRO A 124 -2.85 -7.42 6.63
CA PRO A 124 -3.09 -8.86 6.76
C PRO A 124 -2.47 -9.72 5.66
N VAL A 125 -2.09 -9.10 4.53
CA VAL A 125 -1.53 -9.80 3.36
C VAL A 125 -0.05 -9.47 3.11
N ALA A 126 0.52 -8.55 3.88
CA ALA A 126 1.93 -8.14 3.81
C ALA A 126 2.86 -9.14 4.53
N TYR A 127 4.09 -9.24 4.07
CA TYR A 127 5.14 -9.92 4.80
C TYR A 127 5.54 -9.13 6.06
N ASP A 128 5.99 -9.82 7.09
CA ASP A 128 6.38 -9.19 8.36
C ASP A 128 7.43 -8.09 8.19
N ARG A 129 8.38 -8.26 7.26
CA ARG A 129 9.41 -7.27 6.93
C ARG A 129 8.85 -5.95 6.37
N GLU A 130 7.63 -5.96 5.83
CA GLU A 130 6.98 -4.80 5.19
C GLU A 130 6.12 -4.01 6.19
N LYS A 131 5.68 -4.67 7.28
CA LYS A 131 4.73 -4.08 8.23
C LYS A 131 5.25 -2.81 8.91
N GLY A 132 6.55 -2.74 9.19
CA GLY A 132 7.15 -1.53 9.75
C GLY A 132 6.97 -0.31 8.85
N ASP A 133 7.22 -0.46 7.55
CA ASP A 133 7.03 0.62 6.58
C ASP A 133 5.55 0.97 6.39
N ILE A 134 4.65 -0.02 6.38
CA ILE A 134 3.20 0.22 6.26
C ILE A 134 2.70 1.04 7.47
N TYR A 135 3.01 0.62 8.69
CA TYR A 135 2.64 1.39 9.89
C TYR A 135 3.27 2.79 9.92
N TYR A 136 4.51 2.93 9.46
CA TYR A 136 5.13 4.25 9.30
C TYR A 136 4.31 5.15 8.36
N ARG A 137 3.85 4.63 7.21
CA ARG A 137 3.00 5.37 6.26
C ARG A 137 1.64 5.73 6.86
N MET A 138 1.02 4.82 7.63
CA MET A 138 -0.21 5.11 8.38
C MET A 138 0.01 6.24 9.41
N GLY A 139 1.13 6.25 10.12
CA GLY A 139 1.51 7.35 10.99
C GLY A 139 1.66 8.68 10.23
N CYS A 140 2.23 8.64 9.01
CA CYS A 140 2.29 9.81 8.14
C CYS A 140 0.90 10.28 7.69
N CYS A 141 -0.06 9.38 7.42
CA CYS A 141 -1.46 9.76 7.18
C CYS A 141 -2.02 10.52 8.39
N GLY A 142 -1.83 9.99 9.61
CA GLY A 142 -2.23 10.65 10.86
C GLY A 142 -1.66 12.06 10.98
N MET A 143 -0.37 12.24 10.63
CA MET A 143 0.29 13.54 10.64
C MET A 143 -0.37 14.52 9.66
N MET A 144 -0.67 14.09 8.45
CA MET A 144 -1.30 14.93 7.43
C MET A 144 -2.77 15.24 7.76
N MET A 145 -3.46 14.36 8.49
CA MET A 145 -4.81 14.57 9.00
C MET A 145 -4.85 15.32 10.35
N GLN A 146 -3.70 15.69 10.91
CA GLN A 146 -3.56 16.31 12.23
C GLN A 146 -4.21 15.48 13.35
N SER A 147 -4.12 14.15 13.26
CA SER A 147 -4.64 13.21 14.24
C SER A 147 -3.51 12.59 15.06
N ASP A 148 -3.27 13.13 16.25
CA ASP A 148 -2.17 12.69 17.12
C ASP A 148 -2.34 11.24 17.57
N SER A 149 -3.59 10.77 17.77
CA SER A 149 -3.85 9.38 18.14
C SER A 149 -3.41 8.41 17.05
N ILE A 150 -3.77 8.69 15.78
CA ILE A 150 -3.34 7.86 14.63
C ILE A 150 -1.83 7.91 14.47
N GLN A 151 -1.21 9.08 14.63
CA GLN A 151 0.25 9.23 14.56
C GLN A 151 0.97 8.38 15.61
N ILE A 152 0.62 8.58 16.90
CA ILE A 152 1.28 7.93 18.03
C ILE A 152 1.12 6.42 17.95
N GLU A 153 -0.10 5.94 17.72
CA GLU A 153 -0.38 4.52 17.60
C GLU A 153 0.45 3.86 16.50
N ASN A 154 0.38 4.41 15.28
CA ASN A 154 1.02 3.79 14.13
C ASN A 154 2.54 3.93 14.16
N PHE A 155 3.12 5.03 14.64
CA PHE A 155 4.57 5.13 14.81
C PHE A 155 5.11 4.19 15.91
N ARG A 156 4.34 3.90 16.97
CA ARG A 156 4.70 2.86 17.96
C ARG A 156 4.71 1.47 17.34
N LEU A 157 3.67 1.14 16.57
CA LEU A 157 3.59 -0.13 15.85
C LEU A 157 4.72 -0.27 14.84
N ALA A 158 5.02 0.79 14.08
CA ALA A 158 6.15 0.81 13.16
C ALA A 158 7.47 0.53 13.89
N GLN A 159 7.72 1.18 15.03
CA GLN A 159 8.92 0.95 15.82
C GLN A 159 9.02 -0.50 16.29
N THR A 160 7.93 -1.09 16.80
CA THR A 160 7.87 -2.49 17.23
C THR A 160 8.22 -3.46 16.10
N TRP A 161 7.77 -3.18 14.87
CA TRP A 161 8.11 -4.01 13.72
C TRP A 161 9.55 -3.79 13.25
N PHE A 162 10.05 -2.56 13.27
CA PHE A 162 11.46 -2.29 12.95
C PHE A 162 12.44 -2.89 13.97
N GLU A 163 12.05 -3.11 15.23
CA GLU A 163 12.89 -3.81 16.21
C GLU A 163 13.12 -5.27 15.83
N LYS A 164 12.20 -5.89 15.09
CA LYS A 164 12.28 -7.27 14.61
C LYS A 164 12.94 -7.39 13.23
N ALA A 165 13.13 -6.25 12.53
CA ALA A 165 13.61 -6.21 11.17
C ALA A 165 15.13 -6.36 11.07
N ASP A 166 15.63 -6.73 9.90
CA ASP A 166 17.05 -6.81 9.59
C ASP A 166 17.70 -5.42 9.54
N MET A 167 18.50 -5.10 10.54
CA MET A 167 19.23 -3.84 10.65
C MET A 167 20.48 -3.78 9.79
N SER A 168 20.83 -4.81 9.03
CA SER A 168 21.89 -4.74 8.02
C SER A 168 21.49 -3.89 6.81
N ILE A 169 20.16 -3.77 6.56
CA ILE A 169 19.58 -2.99 5.46
C ILE A 169 19.60 -1.49 5.81
N PRO A 170 20.34 -0.65 5.03
CA PRO A 170 20.49 0.78 5.34
C PRO A 170 19.16 1.55 5.38
N GLU A 171 18.25 1.22 4.46
CA GLU A 171 16.92 1.85 4.33
C GLU A 171 16.07 1.57 5.58
N THR A 172 16.08 0.33 6.06
CA THR A 172 15.37 -0.08 7.29
C THR A 172 15.91 0.66 8.51
N ARG A 173 17.24 0.79 8.65
CA ARG A 173 17.86 1.57 9.73
C ARG A 173 17.46 3.05 9.68
N ALA A 174 17.48 3.64 8.49
CA ALA A 174 17.11 5.03 8.31
C ALA A 174 15.64 5.27 8.68
N ARG A 175 14.75 4.40 8.23
CA ARG A 175 13.31 4.46 8.51
C ARG A 175 13.01 4.30 10.01
N ARG A 176 13.65 3.32 10.66
CA ARG A 176 13.55 3.13 12.12
C ARG A 176 13.95 4.40 12.87
N LYS A 177 15.12 4.97 12.54
CA LYS A 177 15.60 6.20 13.19
C LYS A 177 14.65 7.37 12.96
N GLN A 178 14.12 7.53 11.76
CA GLN A 178 13.14 8.56 11.45
C GLN A 178 11.87 8.38 12.28
N THR A 179 11.33 7.16 12.36
CA THR A 179 10.15 6.82 13.17
C THR A 179 10.37 7.16 14.65
N GLU A 180 11.54 6.80 15.21
CA GLU A 180 11.91 7.11 16.60
C GLU A 180 11.92 8.62 16.87
N VAL A 181 12.51 9.40 15.98
CA VAL A 181 12.57 10.87 16.12
C VAL A 181 11.16 11.48 16.08
N MET A 182 10.32 11.06 15.14
CA MET A 182 8.95 11.55 15.00
C MET A 182 8.09 11.18 16.21
N LEU A 183 8.17 9.95 16.67
CA LEU A 183 7.43 9.50 17.86
C LEU A 183 7.88 10.24 19.11
N ARG A 184 9.19 10.41 19.31
CA ARG A 184 9.73 11.18 20.47
C ARG A 184 9.25 12.62 20.46
N ALA A 185 9.25 13.30 19.31
CA ALA A 185 8.77 14.67 19.19
C ALA A 185 7.29 14.78 19.59
N LEU A 186 6.45 13.85 19.11
CA LEU A 186 5.03 13.80 19.46
C LEU A 186 4.82 13.58 20.97
N LEU A 187 5.50 12.61 21.56
CA LEU A 187 5.36 12.29 22.99
C LEU A 187 5.76 13.50 23.87
N VAL A 188 6.84 14.19 23.52
CA VAL A 188 7.27 15.41 24.24
C VAL A 188 6.21 16.50 24.12
N THR A 189 5.63 16.72 22.93
CA THR A 189 4.60 17.74 22.71
C THR A 189 3.35 17.47 23.55
N HIS A 190 3.02 16.19 23.80
CA HIS A 190 1.88 15.77 24.60
C HIS A 190 2.20 15.56 26.10
N GLY A 191 3.42 15.89 26.54
CA GLY A 191 3.82 15.70 27.95
C GLY A 191 3.93 14.23 28.39
N LEU A 192 4.02 13.31 27.41
CA LEU A 192 4.18 11.89 27.67
C LEU A 192 5.67 11.54 27.84
N SER A 193 6.02 10.73 28.84
CA SER A 193 7.40 10.37 29.11
C SER A 193 7.92 9.32 28.14
N GLY A 194 9.25 9.24 27.98
CA GLY A 194 9.92 8.26 27.11
C GLY A 194 9.66 6.79 27.46
N THR A 195 9.17 6.50 28.67
CA THR A 195 8.73 5.14 29.10
C THR A 195 7.48 4.66 28.39
N ASP A 196 6.68 5.58 27.81
CA ASP A 196 5.51 5.23 26.99
C ASP A 196 5.88 4.72 25.58
N MET A 197 7.16 4.72 25.22
CA MET A 197 7.63 4.24 23.91
C MET A 197 7.43 2.74 23.69
N THR A 198 7.26 1.95 24.75
CA THR A 198 7.17 0.47 24.68
C THR A 198 5.76 -0.10 24.79
N GLY A 199 4.72 0.74 24.82
CA GLY A 199 3.32 0.27 24.86
C GLY A 199 2.89 -0.48 26.12
N LYS A 200 3.66 -0.43 27.22
CA LYS A 200 3.22 -0.90 28.52
C LYS A 200 2.32 0.17 29.13
N GLU A 201 1.03 -0.13 29.28
CA GLU A 201 0.08 0.71 30.01
C GLU A 201 0.67 1.14 31.35
N THR A 202 1.04 2.39 31.49
CA THR A 202 1.18 3.00 32.80
C THR A 202 -0.25 3.24 33.30
N ARG A 203 -0.74 2.34 34.16
CA ARG A 203 -1.94 2.61 34.98
C ARG A 203 -1.74 3.95 35.65
N ASN A 204 -2.53 4.93 35.25
CA ASN A 204 -2.53 6.25 35.84
C ASN A 204 -2.75 6.15 37.36
N ASN A 205 -1.84 6.73 38.14
CA ASN A 205 -1.92 6.94 39.57
C ASN A 205 -3.03 7.93 39.98
N GLN A 206 -4.20 7.90 39.34
CA GLN A 206 -5.34 8.71 39.77
C GLN A 206 -6.24 8.03 40.83
N ASP A 207 -6.07 6.72 41.04
CA ASP A 207 -6.87 5.99 42.06
C ASP A 207 -6.24 5.98 43.48
N GLN A 208 -5.01 6.54 43.67
CA GLN A 208 -4.40 6.55 44.98
C GLN A 208 -4.77 7.76 45.88
N ASN A 209 -5.49 8.76 45.39
CA ASN A 209 -5.94 9.90 46.20
C ASN A 209 -7.40 9.81 46.68
N ALA A 210 -8.17 8.83 46.26
CA ALA A 210 -9.53 8.63 46.73
C ALA A 210 -9.61 7.92 48.10
N ASP A 211 -8.61 7.07 48.43
CA ASP A 211 -8.61 6.28 49.68
C ASP A 211 -7.98 6.99 50.89
N LYS A 212 -7.42 8.19 50.72
CA LYS A 212 -6.84 8.95 51.87
C LYS A 212 -7.77 9.98 52.50
N GLN A 213 -8.97 10.18 51.98
CA GLN A 213 -9.93 11.16 52.53
C GLN A 213 -11.12 10.54 53.29
N SER A 214 -11.21 9.20 53.44
CA SER A 214 -12.29 8.55 54.19
C SER A 214 -11.89 7.97 55.55
N GLY A 215 -10.64 8.25 56.02
CA GLY A 215 -10.10 7.60 57.25
C GLY A 215 -10.00 8.48 58.48
N ASP A 216 -10.58 9.71 58.53
CA ASP A 216 -10.40 10.60 59.68
C ASP A 216 -11.71 11.27 60.20
N VAL A 217 -12.80 10.48 60.28
CA VAL A 217 -14.01 10.87 61.06
C VAL A 217 -14.49 9.60 61.76
N ASP A 218 -13.92 9.31 62.92
CA ASP A 218 -14.58 8.60 64.02
C ASP A 218 -13.57 8.33 65.17
N LYS A 219 -13.25 9.39 65.91
CA LYS A 219 -12.77 9.28 67.30
C LYS A 219 -12.98 10.59 68.01
N LYS A 220 -14.21 10.82 68.49
CA LYS A 220 -14.53 11.63 69.64
C LYS A 220 -16.00 11.40 69.99
N GLU A 221 -16.24 10.48 70.88
CA GLU A 221 -17.07 10.54 72.09
C GLU A 221 -16.97 9.21 72.81
#